data_3f2b8640fbdb50abafaec3144f7853b6
#
_entry.id   3f2b8640fbdb50abafaec3144f7853b6
#
_cell.length_a   1.000
_cell.length_b   1.000
_cell.length_c   1.000
_cell.angle_alpha   90.00
_cell.angle_beta   90.00
_cell.angle_gamma   90.00
#
_symmetry.space_group_name_H-M   'P 1'
#
loop_
_entity.id
_entity.type
_entity.pdbx_description
1 polymer ?
#
loop_
_entity_poly.entity_id
_entity_poly.type
_entity_poly.pdbx_seq_one_letter_code
_entity_poly.pdbx_strand_id
1 'polypeptide(L)'
;MMFMLLGCLSLYAADNDLITKQITIQLEKAGTLPDRIASSEKYKITNLKIIGEINGTDLRMIREMAGRDSRGNSTDGKLSVLDLSEAKIVEGGDSYYYNYYTSNDVIGDHAFDGCSGLTSLTLPAGITEIGKGAFLGCSGLTSLTLPAGITSIGYEAFSWCSGLTSLTLPASITEIGDGAFSGCSGLTSLTLPAGITEIGKGAFSGCSGLTSLTLPAGITSIGDYAFSGCSGLTSLTLPAGITSIGSNAFYECI
;
A
#
# COMPACT_ATOMS: atom_id res chain seq x y z
N MET A 1 6.25 -37.96 15.87
CA MET A 1 7.42 -37.63 15.05
C MET A 1 7.03 -37.84 13.60
N MET A 2 6.48 -36.80 12.99
CA MET A 2 5.98 -36.85 11.60
C MET A 2 6.82 -35.90 10.79
N PHE A 3 7.77 -36.47 10.04
CA PHE A 3 8.59 -35.74 9.07
C PHE A 3 7.67 -35.24 7.96
N MET A 4 7.36 -33.93 7.95
CA MET A 4 6.83 -33.30 6.75
C MET A 4 7.97 -33.11 5.76
N LEU A 5 7.89 -33.83 4.65
CA LEU A 5 8.77 -33.72 3.50
C LEU A 5 8.89 -32.25 3.07
N LEU A 6 10.11 -31.73 3.08
CA LEU A 6 10.50 -30.62 2.23
C LEU A 6 10.41 -31.11 0.76
N GLY A 7 9.22 -31.07 0.22
CA GLY A 7 9.00 -31.24 -1.20
C GLY A 7 9.36 -29.94 -1.90
N CYS A 8 10.48 -29.92 -2.58
CA CYS A 8 10.68 -29.01 -3.71
C CYS A 8 9.49 -29.26 -4.64
N LEU A 9 8.52 -28.35 -4.68
CA LEU A 9 7.40 -28.41 -5.61
C LEU A 9 7.95 -28.10 -7.01
N SER A 10 8.44 -29.12 -7.70
CA SER A 10 8.56 -29.09 -9.15
C SER A 10 7.16 -29.30 -9.73
N LEU A 11 6.37 -28.23 -9.78
CA LEU A 11 5.21 -28.16 -10.66
C LEU A 11 5.76 -28.04 -12.07
N TYR A 12 5.67 -29.12 -12.85
CA TYR A 12 5.87 -29.09 -14.30
C TYR A 12 4.72 -28.27 -14.91
N ALA A 13 4.86 -26.94 -14.93
CA ALA A 13 4.09 -26.09 -15.80
C ALA A 13 4.85 -25.99 -17.14
N ALA A 14 4.14 -25.97 -18.26
CA ALA A 14 4.73 -25.63 -19.55
C ALA A 14 5.47 -24.29 -19.41
N ASP A 15 6.52 -24.06 -20.16
CA ASP A 15 7.53 -23.00 -19.97
C ASP A 15 7.00 -21.55 -19.84
N ASN A 16 5.69 -21.33 -20.05
CA ASN A 16 5.01 -20.03 -19.97
C ASN A 16 3.77 -19.96 -19.09
N ASP A 17 3.40 -21.02 -18.37
CA ASP A 17 2.15 -21.02 -17.59
C ASP A 17 2.32 -20.30 -16.25
N LEU A 18 1.37 -19.39 -15.95
CA LEU A 18 1.30 -18.69 -14.68
C LEU A 18 0.92 -19.63 -13.55
N ILE A 19 1.52 -19.45 -12.38
CA ILE A 19 1.19 -20.17 -11.16
C ILE A 19 0.12 -19.36 -10.42
N THR A 20 -1.15 -19.70 -10.68
CA THR A 20 -2.32 -18.97 -10.16
C THR A 20 -2.82 -19.51 -8.83
N LYS A 21 -2.51 -20.78 -8.51
CA LYS A 21 -2.80 -21.33 -7.19
C LYS A 21 -1.94 -20.61 -6.13
N GLN A 22 -2.54 -20.29 -4.97
CA GLN A 22 -1.80 -19.70 -3.87
C GLN A 22 -0.59 -20.55 -3.47
N ILE A 23 0.58 -19.95 -3.51
CA ILE A 23 1.81 -20.51 -2.95
C ILE A 23 1.95 -19.96 -1.53
N THR A 24 2.04 -20.85 -0.55
CA THR A 24 2.30 -20.47 0.85
C THR A 24 3.73 -20.82 1.22
N ILE A 25 4.50 -19.86 1.70
CA ILE A 25 5.90 -20.02 2.11
C ILE A 25 6.03 -19.68 3.59
N GLN A 26 6.48 -20.68 4.36
CA GLN A 26 6.90 -20.50 5.74
C GLN A 26 8.38 -20.13 5.76
N LEU A 27 8.71 -18.96 6.31
CA LEU A 27 10.09 -18.53 6.53
C LEU A 27 10.49 -18.77 8.00
N GLU A 28 11.51 -19.60 8.20
CA GLU A 28 12.10 -19.84 9.51
C GLU A 28 13.08 -18.72 9.91
N LYS A 29 13.51 -17.92 8.93
CA LYS A 29 14.45 -16.81 9.11
C LYS A 29 14.16 -15.74 8.07
N ALA A 30 14.14 -14.48 8.49
CA ALA A 30 14.04 -13.33 7.59
C ALA A 30 15.21 -13.27 6.59
N GLY A 31 14.93 -12.85 5.37
CA GLY A 31 15.91 -12.74 4.29
C GLY A 31 16.10 -14.02 3.47
N THR A 32 15.30 -15.05 3.68
CA THR A 32 15.47 -16.36 3.01
C THR A 32 14.43 -16.67 1.94
N LEU A 33 13.53 -15.74 1.62
CA LEU A 33 12.57 -15.94 0.51
C LEU A 33 13.26 -16.25 -0.83
N PRO A 34 14.39 -15.61 -1.20
CA PRO A 34 15.13 -15.95 -2.42
C PRO A 34 15.63 -17.40 -2.49
N ASP A 35 15.83 -18.06 -1.34
CA ASP A 35 16.24 -19.47 -1.28
C ASP A 35 15.05 -20.43 -1.43
N ARG A 36 13.82 -19.92 -1.34
CA ARG A 36 12.58 -20.73 -1.34
C ARG A 36 11.85 -20.70 -2.67
N ILE A 37 12.13 -19.72 -3.54
CA ILE A 37 11.51 -19.56 -4.86
C ILE A 37 12.61 -19.59 -5.93
N ALA A 38 12.52 -20.55 -6.84
CA ALA A 38 13.45 -20.65 -7.94
C ALA A 38 13.38 -19.41 -8.86
N SER A 39 14.52 -18.93 -9.34
CA SER A 39 14.61 -17.75 -10.22
C SER A 39 13.77 -17.89 -11.49
N SER A 40 13.59 -19.11 -12.00
CA SER A 40 12.75 -19.43 -13.16
C SER A 40 11.24 -19.34 -12.89
N GLU A 41 10.81 -19.34 -11.62
CA GLU A 41 9.40 -19.36 -11.22
C GLU A 41 8.93 -18.03 -10.62
N LYS A 42 9.84 -17.20 -10.08
CA LYS A 42 9.48 -15.98 -9.35
C LYS A 42 8.57 -15.04 -10.15
N TYR A 43 8.69 -14.99 -11.47
CA TYR A 43 7.88 -14.12 -12.33
C TYR A 43 6.58 -14.79 -12.83
N LYS A 44 6.37 -16.07 -12.52
CA LYS A 44 5.15 -16.82 -12.88
C LYS A 44 4.13 -16.84 -11.74
N ILE A 45 4.56 -16.63 -10.48
CA ILE A 45 3.70 -16.66 -9.30
C ILE A 45 2.81 -15.42 -9.30
N THR A 46 1.50 -15.64 -9.25
CA THR A 46 0.50 -14.56 -9.19
C THR A 46 -0.12 -14.40 -7.81
N ASN A 47 -0.05 -15.43 -6.96
CA ASN A 47 -0.69 -15.45 -5.64
C ASN A 47 0.28 -16.05 -4.60
N LEU A 48 0.74 -15.22 -3.67
CA LEU A 48 1.74 -15.57 -2.67
C LEU A 48 1.25 -15.24 -1.26
N LYS A 49 1.38 -16.21 -0.36
CA LYS A 49 1.25 -16.02 1.08
C LYS A 49 2.59 -16.27 1.75
N ILE A 50 2.98 -15.37 2.65
CA ILE A 50 4.21 -15.52 3.46
C ILE A 50 3.83 -15.58 4.94
N ILE A 51 4.45 -16.52 5.64
CA ILE A 51 4.33 -16.72 7.09
C ILE A 51 5.71 -16.59 7.70
N GLY A 52 5.83 -15.88 8.83
CA GLY A 52 7.09 -15.68 9.55
C GLY A 52 7.72 -14.30 9.33
N GLU A 53 8.96 -14.13 9.73
CA GLU A 53 9.64 -12.83 9.64
C GLU A 53 10.16 -12.56 8.23
N ILE A 54 9.97 -11.33 7.75
CA ILE A 54 10.48 -10.82 6.47
C ILE A 54 11.29 -9.55 6.69
N ASN A 55 12.36 -9.38 5.93
CA ASN A 55 13.19 -8.18 5.94
C ASN A 55 13.39 -7.59 4.54
N GLY A 56 14.35 -6.66 4.40
CA GLY A 56 14.62 -5.96 3.14
C GLY A 56 14.96 -6.88 1.97
N THR A 57 15.67 -7.98 2.20
CA THR A 57 16.00 -8.97 1.16
C THR A 57 14.76 -9.65 0.62
N ASP A 58 13.83 -10.04 1.49
CA ASP A 58 12.55 -10.65 1.11
C ASP A 58 11.66 -9.64 0.38
N LEU A 59 11.54 -8.41 0.92
CA LEU A 59 10.74 -7.35 0.33
C LEU A 59 11.25 -6.95 -1.05
N ARG A 60 12.56 -6.93 -1.26
CA ARG A 60 13.18 -6.72 -2.58
C ARG A 60 12.70 -7.74 -3.60
N MET A 61 12.71 -9.03 -3.25
CA MET A 61 12.20 -10.08 -4.13
C MET A 61 10.70 -9.94 -4.38
N ILE A 62 9.91 -9.66 -3.35
CA ILE A 62 8.46 -9.41 -3.48
C ILE A 62 8.19 -8.28 -4.47
N ARG A 63 8.93 -7.18 -4.40
CA ARG A 63 8.84 -6.06 -5.37
C ARG A 63 9.13 -6.51 -6.79
N GLU A 64 10.20 -7.30 -7.00
CA GLU A 64 10.54 -7.84 -8.32
C GLU A 64 9.41 -8.73 -8.87
N MET A 65 8.80 -9.55 -8.01
CA MET A 65 7.64 -10.37 -8.35
C MET A 65 6.40 -9.53 -8.67
N ALA A 66 6.25 -8.37 -8.03
CA ALA A 66 5.15 -7.42 -8.24
C ALA A 66 5.39 -6.40 -9.37
N GLY A 67 6.44 -6.58 -10.17
CA GLY A 67 6.70 -5.80 -11.37
C GLY A 67 7.70 -4.65 -11.23
N ARG A 68 8.41 -4.52 -10.09
CA ARG A 68 9.39 -3.44 -9.85
C ARG A 68 10.66 -3.95 -9.15
N ASP A 69 11.82 -3.65 -9.69
CA ASP A 69 13.09 -3.95 -9.03
C ASP A 69 13.43 -2.92 -7.93
N SER A 70 14.57 -3.11 -7.28
CA SER A 70 15.06 -2.21 -6.22
C SER A 70 15.47 -0.82 -6.71
N ARG A 71 15.50 -0.57 -8.01
CA ARG A 71 15.78 0.73 -8.65
C ARG A 71 14.53 1.34 -9.30
N GLY A 72 13.35 0.72 -9.12
CA GLY A 72 12.11 1.16 -9.71
C GLY A 72 11.93 0.79 -11.19
N ASN A 73 12.86 0.03 -11.79
CA ASN A 73 12.68 -0.45 -13.16
C ASN A 73 11.60 -1.52 -13.22
N SER A 74 10.94 -1.62 -14.37
CA SER A 74 9.93 -2.68 -14.60
C SER A 74 10.59 -4.05 -14.67
N THR A 75 9.92 -5.05 -14.11
CA THR A 75 10.26 -6.48 -14.21
C THR A 75 9.12 -7.25 -14.85
N ASP A 76 9.34 -8.51 -15.20
CA ASP A 76 8.31 -9.40 -15.75
C ASP A 76 7.39 -10.01 -14.68
N GLY A 77 7.49 -9.55 -13.43
CA GLY A 77 6.72 -10.05 -12.28
C GLY A 77 5.21 -9.99 -12.52
N LYS A 78 4.52 -11.05 -12.10
CA LYS A 78 3.07 -11.24 -12.28
C LYS A 78 2.32 -11.37 -10.95
N LEU A 79 3.00 -11.10 -9.82
CA LEU A 79 2.38 -11.16 -8.50
C LEU A 79 1.26 -10.13 -8.41
N SER A 80 0.04 -10.60 -8.25
CA SER A 80 -1.16 -9.76 -8.15
C SER A 80 -1.85 -9.87 -6.80
N VAL A 81 -1.67 -10.98 -6.09
CA VAL A 81 -2.23 -11.21 -4.75
C VAL A 81 -1.10 -11.52 -3.79
N LEU A 82 -0.95 -10.71 -2.75
CA LEU A 82 0.04 -10.88 -1.70
C LEU A 82 -0.62 -10.89 -0.32
N ASP A 83 -0.48 -12.00 0.39
CA ASP A 83 -0.97 -12.16 1.76
C ASP A 83 0.21 -12.19 2.75
N LEU A 84 0.34 -11.13 3.53
CA LEU A 84 1.30 -10.97 4.62
C LEU A 84 0.63 -11.00 6.00
N SER A 85 -0.62 -11.48 6.10
CA SER A 85 -1.39 -11.46 7.36
C SER A 85 -0.70 -12.20 8.52
N GLU A 86 0.07 -13.25 8.20
CA GLU A 86 0.84 -14.04 9.16
C GLU A 86 2.36 -13.77 9.07
N ALA A 87 2.75 -12.70 8.36
CA ALA A 87 4.12 -12.23 8.33
C ALA A 87 4.38 -11.19 9.43
N LYS A 88 5.65 -10.95 9.72
CA LYS A 88 6.12 -9.85 10.56
C LYS A 88 7.27 -9.15 9.85
N ILE A 89 7.18 -7.84 9.70
CA ILE A 89 8.27 -7.06 9.14
C ILE A 89 9.30 -6.78 10.22
N VAL A 90 10.55 -7.11 9.94
CA VAL A 90 11.68 -6.87 10.84
C VAL A 90 12.77 -6.07 10.14
N GLU A 91 13.57 -5.35 10.89
CA GLU A 91 14.74 -4.64 10.38
C GLU A 91 15.79 -5.60 9.81
N GLY A 92 16.62 -5.12 8.88
CA GLY A 92 17.75 -5.85 8.32
C GLY A 92 17.57 -6.26 6.87
N GLY A 93 18.48 -7.12 6.41
CA GLY A 93 18.56 -7.52 5.00
C GLY A 93 19.12 -6.43 4.09
N ASP A 94 18.98 -6.66 2.77
CA ASP A 94 19.38 -5.69 1.74
C ASP A 94 18.39 -4.53 1.65
N SER A 95 18.80 -3.43 0.99
CA SER A 95 17.85 -2.39 0.62
C SER A 95 16.81 -2.95 -0.36
N TYR A 96 15.54 -2.71 -0.08
CA TYR A 96 14.44 -3.15 -0.96
C TYR A 96 14.18 -2.16 -2.11
N TYR A 97 14.53 -0.88 -1.91
CA TYR A 97 14.38 0.17 -2.91
C TYR A 97 15.46 1.24 -2.70
N TYR A 98 16.33 1.47 -3.68
CA TYR A 98 17.51 2.36 -3.55
C TYR A 98 18.26 2.12 -2.23
N ASN A 99 18.19 3.08 -1.30
CA ASN A 99 18.82 3.06 0.02
C ASN A 99 17.79 2.88 1.16
N TYR A 100 16.58 2.40 0.86
CA TYR A 100 15.55 2.16 1.88
C TYR A 100 15.64 0.72 2.38
N TYR A 101 15.57 0.58 3.70
CA TYR A 101 15.66 -0.67 4.42
C TYR A 101 14.40 -0.87 5.25
N THR A 102 14.11 -2.12 5.63
CA THR A 102 12.98 -2.40 6.51
C THR A 102 13.26 -1.96 7.94
N SER A 103 12.20 -1.55 8.64
CA SER A 103 12.15 -1.31 10.08
C SER A 103 11.06 -2.18 10.70
N ASN A 104 11.18 -2.45 12.00
CA ASN A 104 10.22 -3.32 12.68
C ASN A 104 8.80 -2.75 12.62
N ASP A 105 7.87 -3.59 12.16
CA ASP A 105 6.43 -3.31 12.13
C ASP A 105 6.03 -2.03 11.36
N VAL A 106 6.83 -1.66 10.33
CA VAL A 106 6.59 -0.49 9.47
C VAL A 106 6.50 -0.93 8.00
N ILE A 107 5.50 -0.44 7.27
CA ILE A 107 5.56 -0.41 5.81
C ILE A 107 6.42 0.81 5.43
N GLY A 108 7.70 0.57 5.18
CA GLY A 108 8.68 1.63 5.00
C GLY A 108 8.46 2.49 3.77
N ASP A 109 9.24 3.57 3.66
CA ASP A 109 9.19 4.48 2.51
C ASP A 109 9.36 3.74 1.19
N HIS A 110 8.47 4.02 0.22
CA HIS A 110 8.48 3.43 -1.12
C HIS A 110 8.44 1.88 -1.15
N ALA A 111 7.95 1.22 -0.08
CA ALA A 111 7.96 -0.24 0.05
C ALA A 111 7.32 -0.98 -1.14
N PHE A 112 6.24 -0.46 -1.70
CA PHE A 112 5.54 -0.99 -2.88
C PHE A 112 5.41 0.04 -4.01
N ASP A 113 6.26 1.08 -4.02
CA ASP A 113 6.23 2.12 -5.05
C ASP A 113 6.27 1.51 -6.46
N GLY A 114 5.27 1.89 -7.28
CA GLY A 114 5.11 1.45 -8.66
C GLY A 114 4.68 -0.01 -8.85
N CYS A 115 4.39 -0.76 -7.78
CA CYS A 115 3.93 -2.15 -7.88
C CYS A 115 2.48 -2.22 -8.43
N SER A 116 2.28 -1.72 -9.65
CA SER A 116 0.97 -1.58 -10.31
C SER A 116 0.30 -2.92 -10.65
N GLY A 117 1.04 -4.02 -10.61
CA GLY A 117 0.50 -5.38 -10.80
C GLY A 117 -0.26 -5.93 -9.60
N LEU A 118 -0.02 -5.40 -8.38
CA LEU A 118 -0.73 -5.82 -7.19
C LEU A 118 -2.19 -5.35 -7.23
N THR A 119 -3.11 -6.29 -7.14
CA THR A 119 -4.57 -6.06 -7.09
C THR A 119 -5.12 -6.25 -5.68
N SER A 120 -4.47 -7.09 -4.87
CA SER A 120 -4.85 -7.38 -3.50
C SER A 120 -3.60 -7.53 -2.62
N LEU A 121 -3.62 -6.87 -1.47
CA LEU A 121 -2.58 -6.96 -0.46
C LEU A 121 -3.21 -7.04 0.92
N THR A 122 -2.80 -8.03 1.71
CA THR A 122 -3.13 -8.12 3.14
C THR A 122 -1.89 -7.82 3.95
N LEU A 123 -1.95 -6.79 4.80
CA LEU A 123 -0.84 -6.36 5.65
C LEU A 123 -0.78 -7.16 6.96
N PRO A 124 0.41 -7.28 7.57
CA PRO A 124 0.54 -7.82 8.92
C PRO A 124 -0.23 -6.99 9.95
N ALA A 125 -0.85 -7.66 10.92
CA ALA A 125 -1.66 -6.99 11.95
C ALA A 125 -0.85 -6.05 12.87
N GLY A 126 0.46 -6.28 13.00
CA GLY A 126 1.35 -5.50 13.85
C GLY A 126 1.84 -4.17 13.26
N ILE A 127 1.49 -3.85 12.01
CA ILE A 127 1.96 -2.62 11.37
C ILE A 127 1.41 -1.39 12.10
N THR A 128 2.32 -0.44 12.38
CA THR A 128 2.02 0.80 13.11
C THR A 128 2.11 2.06 12.25
N GLU A 129 2.79 1.99 11.10
CA GLU A 129 3.05 3.14 10.23
C GLU A 129 3.06 2.74 8.76
N ILE A 130 2.54 3.63 7.91
CA ILE A 130 2.70 3.62 6.46
C ILE A 130 3.62 4.78 6.07
N GLY A 131 4.80 4.46 5.56
CA GLY A 131 5.84 5.42 5.21
C GLY A 131 5.53 6.24 3.95
N LYS A 132 6.42 7.19 3.66
CA LYS A 132 6.35 8.05 2.47
C LYS A 132 6.30 7.22 1.19
N GLY A 133 5.34 7.53 0.30
CA GLY A 133 5.22 6.88 -1.00
C GLY A 133 5.09 5.36 -0.94
N ALA A 134 4.71 4.78 0.20
CA ALA A 134 4.75 3.34 0.42
C ALA A 134 3.99 2.54 -0.65
N PHE A 135 2.91 3.08 -1.18
CA PHE A 135 2.08 2.52 -2.25
C PHE A 135 1.94 3.46 -3.45
N LEU A 136 2.87 4.41 -3.62
CA LEU A 136 2.84 5.36 -4.73
C LEU A 136 2.69 4.60 -6.07
N GLY A 137 1.69 4.96 -6.87
CA GLY A 137 1.48 4.35 -8.19
C GLY A 137 1.05 2.88 -8.18
N CYS A 138 0.57 2.33 -7.07
CA CYS A 138 -0.06 1.00 -7.02
C CYS A 138 -1.44 1.02 -7.70
N SER A 139 -1.48 1.34 -8.98
CA SER A 139 -2.72 1.60 -9.73
C SER A 139 -3.61 0.37 -9.92
N GLY A 140 -3.09 -0.83 -9.74
CA GLY A 140 -3.86 -2.08 -9.77
C GLY A 140 -4.57 -2.40 -8.46
N LEU A 141 -4.16 -1.79 -7.34
CA LEU A 141 -4.70 -2.08 -6.02
C LEU A 141 -6.14 -1.61 -5.91
N THR A 142 -7.08 -2.54 -5.75
CA THR A 142 -8.52 -2.23 -5.74
C THR A 142 -9.08 -1.98 -4.35
N SER A 143 -8.50 -2.64 -3.35
CA SER A 143 -8.86 -2.47 -1.94
C SER A 143 -7.67 -2.80 -1.05
N LEU A 144 -7.60 -2.14 0.10
CA LEU A 144 -6.61 -2.41 1.13
C LEU A 144 -7.25 -2.23 2.50
N THR A 145 -7.07 -3.21 3.37
CA THR A 145 -7.46 -3.10 4.78
C THR A 145 -6.23 -2.72 5.59
N LEU A 146 -6.30 -1.59 6.26
CA LEU A 146 -5.24 -1.12 7.14
C LEU A 146 -5.42 -1.72 8.54
N PRO A 147 -4.35 -2.25 9.15
CA PRO A 147 -4.38 -2.74 10.52
C PRO A 147 -4.77 -1.67 11.54
N ALA A 148 -5.45 -2.09 12.62
CA ALA A 148 -5.97 -1.17 13.63
C ALA A 148 -4.89 -0.40 14.43
N GLY A 149 -3.62 -0.84 14.35
CA GLY A 149 -2.48 -0.21 15.04
C GLY A 149 -1.87 0.98 14.31
N ILE A 150 -2.25 1.24 13.05
CA ILE A 150 -1.66 2.34 12.26
C ILE A 150 -2.08 3.68 12.83
N THR A 151 -1.10 4.56 13.09
CA THR A 151 -1.31 5.91 13.64
C THR A 151 -1.10 7.02 12.62
N SER A 152 -0.30 6.77 11.58
CA SER A 152 0.04 7.76 10.56
C SER A 152 0.11 7.17 9.15
N ILE A 153 -0.24 8.01 8.17
CA ILE A 153 -0.08 7.76 6.74
C ILE A 153 0.86 8.83 6.20
N GLY A 154 2.00 8.40 5.63
CA GLY A 154 3.07 9.27 5.19
C GLY A 154 2.74 10.12 3.96
N TYR A 155 3.64 11.03 3.63
CA TYR A 155 3.62 11.85 2.42
C TYR A 155 3.43 10.99 1.16
N GLU A 156 2.45 11.31 0.31
CA GLU A 156 2.14 10.60 -0.95
C GLU A 156 1.97 9.07 -0.82
N ALA A 157 1.65 8.55 0.37
CA ALA A 157 1.66 7.11 0.64
C ALA A 157 0.78 6.29 -0.31
N PHE A 158 -0.36 6.80 -0.75
CA PHE A 158 -1.28 6.19 -1.72
C PHE A 158 -1.46 7.02 -2.99
N SER A 159 -0.56 7.96 -3.26
CA SER A 159 -0.68 8.80 -4.44
C SER A 159 -0.69 7.94 -5.72
N TRP A 160 -1.60 8.29 -6.67
CA TRP A 160 -1.80 7.55 -7.93
C TRP A 160 -2.25 6.09 -7.77
N CYS A 161 -2.83 5.71 -6.63
CA CYS A 161 -3.55 4.45 -6.48
C CYS A 161 -4.92 4.52 -7.18
N SER A 162 -4.93 4.69 -8.50
CA SER A 162 -6.14 4.98 -9.29
C SER A 162 -7.16 3.85 -9.32
N GLY A 163 -6.73 2.61 -9.05
CA GLY A 163 -7.61 1.44 -8.92
C GLY A 163 -8.31 1.32 -7.57
N LEU A 164 -7.85 2.07 -6.55
CA LEU A 164 -8.38 1.96 -5.19
C LEU A 164 -9.80 2.53 -5.12
N THR A 165 -10.79 1.64 -4.96
CA THR A 165 -12.21 2.03 -4.95
C THR A 165 -12.73 2.28 -3.54
N SER A 166 -12.14 1.63 -2.55
CA SER A 166 -12.48 1.80 -1.14
C SER A 166 -11.27 1.63 -0.24
N LEU A 167 -11.22 2.40 0.82
CA LEU A 167 -10.22 2.28 1.88
C LEU A 167 -10.87 2.59 3.22
N THR A 168 -10.70 1.69 4.18
CA THR A 168 -11.12 1.92 5.55
C THR A 168 -9.93 2.39 6.38
N LEU A 169 -10.03 3.60 6.91
CA LEU A 169 -9.02 4.16 7.82
C LEU A 169 -9.37 3.77 9.26
N PRO A 170 -8.46 3.13 10.01
CA PRO A 170 -8.69 2.81 11.42
C PRO A 170 -8.78 4.07 12.28
N ALA A 171 -9.52 3.97 13.39
CA ALA A 171 -9.74 5.10 14.31
C ALA A 171 -8.46 5.62 14.99
N SER A 172 -7.40 4.82 14.98
CA SER A 172 -6.07 5.16 15.52
C SER A 172 -5.31 6.21 14.70
N ILE A 173 -5.69 6.44 13.41
CA ILE A 173 -5.01 7.41 12.57
C ILE A 173 -5.30 8.83 13.05
N THR A 174 -4.24 9.56 13.33
CA THR A 174 -4.27 10.98 13.73
C THR A 174 -3.57 11.90 12.72
N GLU A 175 -2.83 11.33 11.76
CA GLU A 175 -2.06 12.09 10.77
C GLU A 175 -2.20 11.49 9.37
N ILE A 176 -2.49 12.33 8.39
CA ILE A 176 -2.49 12.03 6.95
C ILE A 176 -1.56 13.03 6.27
N GLY A 177 -0.48 12.53 5.69
CA GLY A 177 0.54 13.35 5.04
C GLY A 177 0.05 14.09 3.81
N ASP A 178 0.78 15.10 3.40
CA ASP A 178 0.52 15.84 2.16
C ASP A 178 0.50 14.88 0.96
N GLY A 179 -0.46 15.07 0.06
CA GLY A 179 -0.62 14.26 -1.13
C GLY A 179 -0.98 12.79 -0.89
N ALA A 180 -1.29 12.38 0.33
CA ALA A 180 -1.40 10.96 0.70
C ALA A 180 -2.34 10.15 -0.21
N PHE A 181 -3.41 10.74 -0.72
CA PHE A 181 -4.36 10.12 -1.65
C PHE A 181 -4.48 10.87 -2.98
N SER A 182 -3.48 11.69 -3.33
CA SER A 182 -3.49 12.43 -4.59
C SER A 182 -3.61 11.49 -5.78
N GLY A 183 -4.51 11.77 -6.74
CA GLY A 183 -4.70 10.94 -7.92
C GLY A 183 -5.41 9.60 -7.68
N CYS A 184 -6.00 9.36 -6.51
CA CYS A 184 -6.84 8.19 -6.25
C CYS A 184 -8.20 8.33 -6.95
N SER A 185 -8.20 8.35 -8.28
CA SER A 185 -9.38 8.65 -9.09
C SER A 185 -10.49 7.59 -9.01
N GLY A 186 -10.15 6.37 -8.59
CA GLY A 186 -11.13 5.29 -8.36
C GLY A 186 -11.85 5.37 -7.01
N LEU A 187 -11.33 6.16 -6.05
CA LEU A 187 -11.89 6.25 -4.70
C LEU A 187 -13.24 6.96 -4.72
N THR A 188 -14.30 6.24 -4.35
CA THR A 188 -15.68 6.76 -4.43
C THR A 188 -16.16 7.37 -3.13
N SER A 189 -15.68 6.89 -2.00
CA SER A 189 -16.01 7.40 -0.66
C SER A 189 -14.86 7.17 0.30
N LEU A 190 -14.72 8.06 1.27
CA LEU A 190 -13.77 7.92 2.36
C LEU A 190 -14.36 8.54 3.63
N THR A 191 -14.22 7.83 4.73
CA THR A 191 -14.53 8.35 6.06
C THR A 191 -13.23 8.60 6.81
N LEU A 192 -13.02 9.84 7.21
CA LEU A 192 -11.82 10.22 7.98
C LEU A 192 -12.06 9.94 9.48
N PRO A 193 -11.05 9.39 10.19
CA PRO A 193 -11.12 9.18 11.63
C PRO A 193 -11.31 10.48 12.42
N ALA A 194 -11.97 10.38 13.57
CA ALA A 194 -12.23 11.54 14.43
C ALA A 194 -10.97 12.24 14.98
N GLY A 195 -9.83 11.52 15.01
CA GLY A 195 -8.55 12.06 15.46
C GLY A 195 -7.86 13.02 14.47
N ILE A 196 -8.34 13.08 13.22
CA ILE A 196 -7.77 13.99 12.22
C ILE A 196 -8.23 15.42 12.49
N THR A 197 -7.27 16.33 12.60
CA THR A 197 -7.50 17.76 12.88
C THR A 197 -7.18 18.68 11.70
N GLU A 198 -6.47 18.16 10.69
CA GLU A 198 -6.14 18.90 9.47
C GLU A 198 -6.15 18.02 8.23
N ILE A 199 -6.43 18.61 7.09
CA ILE A 199 -6.27 18.00 5.77
C ILE A 199 -5.03 18.63 5.14
N GLY A 200 -4.00 17.80 4.89
CA GLY A 200 -2.72 18.24 4.33
C GLY A 200 -2.83 18.77 2.91
N LYS A 201 -1.76 19.42 2.44
CA LYS A 201 -1.67 19.95 1.09
C LYS A 201 -1.87 18.82 0.06
N GLY A 202 -2.80 19.06 -0.89
CA GLY A 202 -3.07 18.11 -1.98
C GLY A 202 -3.53 16.73 -1.54
N ALA A 203 -3.91 16.53 -0.28
CA ALA A 203 -4.17 15.18 0.27
C ALA A 203 -5.15 14.34 -0.55
N PHE A 204 -6.14 14.96 -1.19
CA PHE A 204 -7.13 14.33 -2.07
C PHE A 204 -7.16 14.95 -3.46
N SER A 205 -6.10 15.65 -3.88
CA SER A 205 -6.05 16.27 -5.20
C SER A 205 -6.24 15.22 -6.30
N GLY A 206 -7.12 15.48 -7.28
CA GLY A 206 -7.38 14.55 -8.38
C GLY A 206 -8.18 13.30 -8.02
N CYS A 207 -8.81 13.24 -6.84
CA CYS A 207 -9.75 12.19 -6.47
C CYS A 207 -11.09 12.36 -7.21
N SER A 208 -11.08 12.28 -8.53
CA SER A 208 -12.24 12.60 -9.38
C SER A 208 -13.44 11.69 -9.19
N GLY A 209 -13.22 10.46 -8.71
CA GLY A 209 -14.28 9.50 -8.38
C GLY A 209 -14.96 9.76 -7.02
N LEU A 210 -14.39 10.64 -6.18
CA LEU A 210 -14.88 10.86 -4.81
C LEU A 210 -16.21 11.62 -4.85
N THR A 211 -17.29 10.92 -4.53
CA THR A 211 -18.66 11.48 -4.53
C THR A 211 -19.12 11.88 -3.14
N SER A 212 -18.53 11.30 -2.10
CA SER A 212 -18.88 11.54 -0.70
C SER A 212 -17.63 11.54 0.17
N LEU A 213 -17.50 12.59 0.98
CA LEU A 213 -16.47 12.70 2.00
C LEU A 213 -17.10 13.30 3.28
N THR A 214 -16.89 12.63 4.40
CA THR A 214 -17.28 13.16 5.70
C THR A 214 -16.05 13.65 6.44
N LEU A 215 -16.03 14.96 6.73
CA LEU A 215 -14.98 15.56 7.55
C LEU A 215 -15.36 15.43 9.03
N PRO A 216 -14.43 14.96 9.90
CA PRO A 216 -14.68 14.91 11.34
C PRO A 216 -14.82 16.31 11.93
N ALA A 217 -15.57 16.43 13.03
CA ALA A 217 -15.85 17.71 13.69
C ALA A 217 -14.58 18.42 14.20
N GLY A 218 -13.48 17.69 14.42
CA GLY A 218 -12.20 18.19 14.89
C GLY A 218 -11.35 18.92 13.84
N ILE A 219 -11.72 18.87 12.55
CA ILE A 219 -10.95 19.54 11.49
C ILE A 219 -10.96 21.06 11.70
N THR A 220 -9.76 21.64 11.73
CA THR A 220 -9.55 23.10 11.89
C THR A 220 -8.92 23.75 10.65
N SER A 221 -8.23 22.96 9.80
CA SER A 221 -7.57 23.48 8.60
C SER A 221 -7.69 22.55 7.40
N ILE A 222 -7.75 23.15 6.22
CA ILE A 222 -7.69 22.48 4.91
C ILE A 222 -6.54 23.09 4.14
N GLY A 223 -5.58 22.28 3.70
CA GLY A 223 -4.38 22.70 3.01
C GLY A 223 -4.60 23.15 1.57
N ASP A 224 -3.56 23.71 0.96
CA ASP A 224 -3.55 24.11 -0.44
C ASP A 224 -3.85 22.90 -1.34
N TYR A 225 -4.71 23.09 -2.36
CA TYR A 225 -5.08 22.05 -3.34
C TYR A 225 -5.67 20.77 -2.73
N ALA A 226 -6.09 20.78 -1.47
CA ALA A 226 -6.46 19.57 -0.73
C ALA A 226 -7.50 18.70 -1.46
N PHE A 227 -8.47 19.31 -2.14
CA PHE A 227 -9.51 18.67 -2.93
C PHE A 227 -9.53 19.13 -4.40
N SER A 228 -8.44 19.74 -4.88
CA SER A 228 -8.38 20.22 -6.27
C SER A 228 -8.63 19.05 -7.25
N GLY A 229 -9.51 19.23 -8.25
CA GLY A 229 -9.86 18.21 -9.23
C GLY A 229 -10.75 17.07 -8.69
N CYS A 230 -11.35 17.23 -7.51
CA CYS A 230 -12.36 16.29 -7.01
C CYS A 230 -13.71 16.50 -7.72
N SER A 231 -13.76 16.31 -9.04
CA SER A 231 -14.91 16.64 -9.87
C SER A 231 -16.17 15.80 -9.58
N GLY A 232 -16.03 14.66 -8.91
CA GLY A 232 -17.17 13.86 -8.43
C GLY A 232 -17.81 14.38 -7.15
N LEU A 233 -17.15 15.30 -6.41
CA LEU A 233 -17.59 15.77 -5.10
C LEU A 233 -18.60 16.91 -5.24
N THR A 234 -19.88 16.57 -5.29
CA THR A 234 -20.97 17.54 -5.50
C THR A 234 -21.36 18.31 -4.26
N SER A 235 -20.99 17.83 -3.09
CA SER A 235 -21.24 18.52 -1.82
C SER A 235 -20.22 18.11 -0.76
N LEU A 236 -19.87 19.07 0.10
CA LEU A 236 -19.01 18.83 1.25
C LEU A 236 -19.48 19.74 2.39
N THR A 237 -19.79 19.15 3.54
CA THR A 237 -20.10 19.91 4.74
C THR A 237 -18.82 20.21 5.51
N LEU A 238 -18.53 21.50 5.68
CA LEU A 238 -17.41 21.95 6.49
C LEU A 238 -17.79 21.98 7.96
N PRO A 239 -16.97 21.40 8.86
CA PRO A 239 -17.18 21.52 10.30
C PRO A 239 -17.12 22.99 10.78
N ALA A 240 -17.87 23.30 11.83
CA ALA A 240 -17.91 24.67 12.39
C ALA A 240 -16.54 25.15 12.93
N GLY A 241 -15.61 24.22 13.22
CA GLY A 241 -14.27 24.50 13.73
C GLY A 241 -13.25 24.97 12.69
N ILE A 242 -13.60 25.00 11.40
CA ILE A 242 -12.66 25.40 10.34
C ILE A 242 -12.21 26.86 10.54
N THR A 243 -10.91 27.06 10.66
CA THR A 243 -10.26 28.37 10.82
C THR A 243 -9.47 28.81 9.59
N SER A 244 -9.06 27.84 8.73
CA SER A 244 -8.30 28.15 7.51
C SER A 244 -8.62 27.20 6.37
N ILE A 245 -8.62 27.76 5.16
CA ILE A 245 -8.75 27.02 3.89
C ILE A 245 -7.65 27.52 2.97
N GLY A 246 -6.81 26.62 2.49
CA GLY A 246 -5.66 26.90 1.65
C GLY A 246 -6.03 27.32 0.23
N SER A 247 -5.03 27.78 -0.51
CA SER A 247 -5.17 28.22 -1.90
C SER A 247 -5.64 27.06 -2.79
N ASN A 248 -6.63 27.33 -3.65
CA ASN A 248 -7.16 26.35 -4.61
C ASN A 248 -7.64 25.04 -3.96
N ALA A 249 -8.00 25.06 -2.68
CA ALA A 249 -8.40 23.85 -1.94
C ALA A 249 -9.53 23.06 -2.64
N PHE A 250 -10.41 23.74 -3.37
CA PHE A 250 -11.55 23.17 -4.11
C PHE A 250 -11.54 23.53 -5.62
N TYR A 251 -10.35 23.81 -6.16
CA TYR A 251 -10.23 24.15 -7.58
C TYR A 251 -10.69 22.94 -8.44
N GLU A 252 -11.53 23.20 -9.45
CA GLU A 252 -12.10 22.15 -10.34
C GLU A 252 -12.93 21.05 -9.61
N CYS A 253 -13.60 21.38 -8.51
CA CYS A 253 -14.60 20.53 -7.85
C CYS A 253 -15.99 20.74 -8.42
N ILE A 254 -16.16 20.71 -9.77
CA ILE A 254 -17.46 21.00 -10.44
C ILE A 254 -17.78 19.86 -11.39
#